data_31d57071f6ff597bf70a399fcd93f6c5
#
_entry.id   31d57071f6ff597bf70a399fcd93f6c5
#
_cell.length_a   1.000
_cell.length_b   1.000
_cell.length_c   1.000
_cell.angle_alpha   90.00
_cell.angle_beta   90.00
_cell.angle_gamma   90.00
#
_symmetry.space_group_name_H-M   'P 1'
#
loop_
_entity.id
_entity.type
_entity.pdbx_description
1 polymer ?
#
loop_
_entity_poly.entity_id
_entity_poly.type
_entity_poly.pdbx_seq_one_letter_code
_entity_poly.pdbx_strand_id
1 'polypeptide(L)'
;IGTPLFSGKPIQLFAYEHYFELSSNWTCSCSPILLKDQILGVICISGSWERAHPHTLGMIMSAAEAISRQLYLTEANEHLIAMRNQLQTSIDSIHSGIVLLDADYNISYVNAITLRTLNFAKEDMLNHSYREIFPNLELEKLKENTYDFETTVCGKQEAFKCYISIKFVAPTNYSNKESFLISFRKTEYIQQLANKVMGS
;
A
#
# COMPACT_ATOMS: atom_id res chain seq x y z
N ILE A 1 34.17 11.58 -13.15
CA ILE A 1 32.96 10.74 -13.14
C ILE A 1 33.31 9.26 -12.99
N GLY A 2 34.31 8.74 -13.71
CA GLY A 2 34.66 7.32 -13.66
C GLY A 2 35.07 6.80 -12.28
N THR A 3 35.85 7.57 -11.54
CA THR A 3 36.37 7.15 -10.21
C THR A 3 35.25 6.90 -9.19
N PRO A 4 34.24 7.79 -8.99
CA PRO A 4 33.12 7.51 -8.10
C PRO A 4 32.24 6.35 -8.56
N LEU A 5 32.06 6.16 -9.87
CA LEU A 5 31.35 4.98 -10.41
C LEU A 5 32.04 3.66 -10.07
N PHE A 6 33.38 3.65 -10.13
CA PHE A 6 34.13 2.45 -9.82
C PHE A 6 34.27 2.19 -8.31
N SER A 7 34.57 3.25 -7.53
CA SER A 7 34.86 3.13 -6.10
C SER A 7 33.61 3.11 -5.21
N GLY A 8 32.47 3.60 -5.70
CA GLY A 8 31.28 3.83 -4.90
C GLY A 8 31.43 4.91 -3.82
N LYS A 9 32.49 5.74 -3.88
CA LYS A 9 32.81 6.73 -2.86
C LYS A 9 32.83 8.14 -3.42
N PRO A 10 32.42 9.13 -2.62
CA PRO A 10 32.58 10.53 -2.98
C PRO A 10 34.06 10.88 -3.16
N ILE A 11 34.35 11.76 -4.08
CA ILE A 11 35.71 12.22 -4.38
C ILE A 11 35.71 13.69 -4.76
N GLN A 12 36.75 14.40 -4.36
CA GLN A 12 37.10 15.72 -4.86
C GLN A 12 38.51 15.67 -5.46
N LEU A 13 38.65 16.11 -6.69
CA LEU A 13 39.91 16.18 -7.43
C LEU A 13 40.27 17.64 -7.69
N PHE A 14 41.48 17.99 -7.37
CA PHE A 14 42.00 19.34 -7.56
C PHE A 14 43.01 19.40 -8.71
N ALA A 15 42.83 20.32 -9.62
CA ALA A 15 43.84 20.69 -10.61
C ALA A 15 44.59 19.48 -11.21
N TYR A 16 45.87 19.35 -10.86
CA TYR A 16 46.76 18.32 -11.40
C TYR A 16 46.48 16.90 -10.91
N GLU A 17 45.52 16.67 -10.03
CA GLU A 17 45.04 15.33 -9.65
C GLU A 17 44.18 14.68 -10.76
N HIS A 18 43.78 15.48 -11.75
CA HIS A 18 43.10 14.96 -12.91
C HIS A 18 44.07 14.23 -13.86
N TYR A 19 43.65 13.09 -14.37
CA TYR A 19 44.46 12.29 -15.31
C TYR A 19 44.72 13.02 -16.64
N PHE A 20 43.77 13.87 -17.10
CA PHE A 20 43.90 14.61 -18.33
C PHE A 20 44.46 16.03 -18.08
N GLU A 21 45.53 16.38 -18.77
CA GLU A 21 46.17 17.71 -18.67
C GLU A 21 45.17 18.86 -18.97
N LEU A 22 44.24 18.66 -19.88
CA LEU A 22 43.18 19.64 -20.19
C LEU A 22 42.30 19.98 -19.02
N SER A 23 42.27 19.15 -17.99
CA SER A 23 41.50 19.35 -16.77
C SER A 23 42.34 19.92 -15.61
N SER A 24 43.59 20.26 -15.83
CA SER A 24 44.51 20.74 -14.78
C SER A 24 44.09 22.09 -14.14
N ASN A 25 43.18 22.83 -14.78
CA ASN A 25 42.65 24.08 -14.27
C ASN A 25 41.26 23.93 -13.62
N TRP A 26 40.78 22.67 -13.45
CA TRP A 26 39.49 22.38 -12.92
C TRP A 26 39.59 21.68 -11.57
N THR A 27 38.59 21.88 -10.74
CA THR A 27 38.29 21.03 -9.59
C THR A 27 36.94 20.35 -9.80
N CYS A 28 36.84 19.09 -9.43
CA CYS A 28 35.62 18.30 -9.57
C CYS A 28 35.28 17.65 -8.24
N SER A 29 34.09 17.94 -7.71
CA SER A 29 33.52 17.24 -6.55
C SER A 29 32.39 16.37 -7.04
N CYS A 30 32.48 15.08 -6.80
CA CYS A 30 31.55 14.08 -7.29
C CYS A 30 31.10 13.15 -6.17
N SER A 31 29.84 12.74 -6.17
CA SER A 31 29.29 11.73 -5.27
C SER A 31 28.41 10.75 -6.01
N PRO A 32 28.49 9.44 -5.70
CA PRO A 32 27.59 8.45 -6.28
C PRO A 32 26.17 8.63 -5.73
N ILE A 33 25.18 8.34 -6.57
CA ILE A 33 23.76 8.21 -6.22
C ILE A 33 23.51 6.71 -6.07
N LEU A 34 23.08 6.28 -4.88
CA LEU A 34 22.88 4.88 -4.55
C LEU A 34 21.41 4.56 -4.37
N LEU A 35 21.01 3.37 -4.81
CA LEU A 35 19.72 2.77 -4.47
C LEU A 35 19.97 1.30 -4.11
N LYS A 36 19.65 0.92 -2.86
CA LYS A 36 19.88 -0.45 -2.35
C LYS A 36 21.29 -0.98 -2.65
N ASP A 37 22.29 -0.16 -2.35
CA ASP A 37 23.71 -0.44 -2.57
C ASP A 37 24.15 -0.54 -4.05
N GLN A 38 23.25 -0.27 -5.00
CA GLN A 38 23.60 -0.17 -6.41
C GLN A 38 23.85 1.29 -6.79
N ILE A 39 24.92 1.52 -7.55
CA ILE A 39 25.24 2.84 -8.09
C ILE A 39 24.37 3.08 -9.32
N LEU A 40 23.42 4.01 -9.21
CA LEU A 40 22.56 4.43 -10.34
C LEU A 40 23.22 5.49 -11.20
N GLY A 41 24.09 6.30 -10.60
CA GLY A 41 24.73 7.39 -11.29
C GLY A 41 25.65 8.17 -10.37
N VAL A 42 26.18 9.26 -10.89
CA VAL A 42 27.07 10.19 -10.16
C VAL A 42 26.61 11.61 -10.39
N ILE A 43 26.53 12.38 -9.34
CA ILE A 43 26.36 13.84 -9.41
C ILE A 43 27.73 14.50 -9.23
N CYS A 44 28.07 15.45 -10.09
CA CYS A 44 29.34 16.17 -10.06
C CYS A 44 29.12 17.68 -10.19
N ILE A 45 29.93 18.44 -9.46
CA ILE A 45 30.14 19.87 -9.72
C ILE A 45 31.59 20.07 -10.10
N SER A 46 31.82 20.80 -11.19
CA SER A 46 33.14 21.17 -11.68
C SER A 46 33.24 22.67 -11.82
N GLY A 47 34.41 23.21 -11.51
CA GLY A 47 34.69 24.65 -11.62
C GLY A 47 36.18 24.94 -11.65
N SER A 48 36.56 26.23 -11.78
CA SER A 48 37.98 26.62 -11.69
C SER A 48 38.55 26.22 -10.34
N TRP A 49 39.75 25.70 -10.34
CA TRP A 49 40.45 25.27 -9.12
C TRP A 49 40.66 26.42 -8.12
N GLU A 50 40.78 27.67 -8.61
CA GLU A 50 40.92 28.87 -7.78
C GLU A 50 39.69 29.13 -6.89
N ARG A 51 38.52 28.65 -7.31
CA ARG A 51 37.25 28.76 -6.57
C ARG A 51 36.90 27.50 -5.81
N ALA A 52 37.83 26.54 -5.74
CA ALA A 52 37.60 25.32 -5.00
C ALA A 52 37.35 25.59 -3.52
N HIS A 53 36.34 24.98 -2.95
CA HIS A 53 36.02 25.11 -1.55
C HIS A 53 35.81 23.73 -0.91
N PRO A 54 36.38 23.47 0.29
CA PRO A 54 36.23 22.16 0.95
C PRO A 54 34.76 21.75 1.19
N HIS A 55 33.86 22.72 1.39
CA HIS A 55 32.44 22.42 1.57
C HIS A 55 31.71 21.93 0.34
N THR A 56 32.28 22.11 -0.87
CA THR A 56 31.63 21.68 -2.13
C THR A 56 31.40 20.18 -2.15
N LEU A 57 32.36 19.39 -1.66
CA LEU A 57 32.18 17.93 -1.57
C LEU A 57 31.03 17.58 -0.63
N GLY A 58 30.94 18.22 0.55
CA GLY A 58 29.83 18.00 1.48
C GLY A 58 28.46 18.33 0.90
N MET A 59 28.37 19.44 0.13
CA MET A 59 27.13 19.81 -0.56
C MET A 59 26.71 18.75 -1.59
N ILE A 60 27.65 18.26 -2.39
CA ILE A 60 27.38 17.23 -3.40
C ILE A 60 27.00 15.90 -2.75
N MET A 61 27.67 15.53 -1.65
CA MET A 61 27.29 14.33 -0.88
C MET A 61 25.86 14.44 -0.35
N SER A 62 25.50 15.58 0.23
CA SER A 62 24.13 15.81 0.72
C SER A 62 23.09 15.79 -0.39
N ALA A 63 23.42 16.36 -1.55
CA ALA A 63 22.54 16.32 -2.73
C ALA A 63 22.36 14.89 -3.24
N ALA A 64 23.45 14.11 -3.35
CA ALA A 64 23.41 12.72 -3.77
C ALA A 64 22.57 11.86 -2.81
N GLU A 65 22.74 12.07 -1.49
CA GLU A 65 21.95 11.38 -0.48
C GLU A 65 20.46 11.74 -0.55
N ALA A 66 20.14 13.03 -0.74
CA ALA A 66 18.76 13.46 -0.90
C ALA A 66 18.09 12.81 -2.13
N ILE A 67 18.79 12.74 -3.26
CA ILE A 67 18.31 12.05 -4.47
C ILE A 67 18.14 10.56 -4.20
N SER A 68 19.12 9.90 -3.59
CA SER A 68 19.05 8.47 -3.23
C SER A 68 17.85 8.16 -2.34
N ARG A 69 17.60 9.00 -1.33
CA ARG A 69 16.44 8.87 -0.44
C ARG A 69 15.12 9.06 -1.20
N GLN A 70 15.04 10.05 -2.09
CA GLN A 70 13.84 10.29 -2.88
C GLN A 70 13.52 9.12 -3.80
N LEU A 71 14.52 8.55 -4.47
CA LEU A 71 14.38 7.37 -5.32
C LEU A 71 13.89 6.16 -4.52
N TYR A 72 14.47 5.92 -3.34
CA TYR A 72 14.03 4.85 -2.44
C TYR A 72 12.57 4.99 -2.01
N LEU A 73 12.16 6.21 -1.62
CA LEU A 73 10.77 6.47 -1.23
C LEU A 73 9.80 6.28 -2.40
N THR A 74 10.20 6.69 -3.60
CA THR A 74 9.38 6.49 -4.81
C THR A 74 9.19 5.01 -5.10
N GLU A 75 10.27 4.22 -5.11
CA GLU A 75 10.20 2.77 -5.32
C GLU A 75 9.34 2.07 -4.24
N ALA A 76 9.53 2.44 -2.97
CA ALA A 76 8.75 1.88 -1.87
C ALA A 76 7.25 2.18 -2.03
N ASN A 77 6.91 3.40 -2.44
CA ASN A 77 5.52 3.79 -2.67
C ASN A 77 4.89 3.05 -3.86
N GLU A 78 5.62 2.89 -4.97
CA GLU A 78 5.16 2.10 -6.11
C GLU A 78 4.91 0.64 -5.71
N HIS A 79 5.80 0.05 -4.92
CA HIS A 79 5.63 -1.31 -4.40
C HIS A 79 4.38 -1.43 -3.50
N LEU A 80 4.13 -0.45 -2.62
CA LEU A 80 2.92 -0.42 -1.78
C LEU A 80 1.64 -0.31 -2.63
N ILE A 81 1.65 0.53 -3.67
CA ILE A 81 0.52 0.65 -4.60
C ILE A 81 0.26 -0.68 -5.33
N ALA A 82 1.31 -1.33 -5.84
CA ALA A 82 1.20 -2.62 -6.51
C ALA A 82 0.63 -3.70 -5.58
N MET A 83 1.14 -3.80 -4.34
CA MET A 83 0.66 -4.73 -3.33
C MET A 83 -0.80 -4.46 -2.96
N ARG A 84 -1.17 -3.19 -2.76
CA ARG A 84 -2.56 -2.80 -2.49
C ARG A 84 -3.49 -3.23 -3.63
N ASN A 85 -3.10 -2.99 -4.88
CA ASN A 85 -3.90 -3.38 -6.05
C ASN A 85 -4.04 -4.90 -6.15
N GLN A 86 -2.99 -5.66 -5.85
CA GLN A 86 -3.02 -7.12 -5.82
C GLN A 86 -3.97 -7.64 -4.73
N LEU A 87 -3.90 -7.08 -3.52
CA LEU A 87 -4.83 -7.43 -2.43
C LEU A 87 -6.27 -7.09 -2.80
N GLN A 88 -6.51 -5.91 -3.39
CA GLN A 88 -7.84 -5.51 -3.84
C GLN A 88 -8.40 -6.48 -4.87
N THR A 89 -7.61 -6.85 -5.88
CA THR A 89 -8.01 -7.84 -6.90
C THR A 89 -8.31 -9.20 -6.27
N SER A 90 -7.52 -9.61 -5.29
CA SER A 90 -7.74 -10.88 -4.56
C SER A 90 -9.06 -10.84 -3.78
N ILE A 91 -9.35 -9.74 -3.09
CA ILE A 91 -10.61 -9.55 -2.35
C ILE A 91 -11.80 -9.53 -3.31
N ASP A 92 -11.68 -8.86 -4.46
CA ASP A 92 -12.75 -8.77 -5.45
C ASP A 92 -12.98 -10.09 -6.22
N SER A 93 -12.01 -11.01 -6.21
CA SER A 93 -12.16 -12.35 -6.76
C SER A 93 -12.91 -13.34 -5.84
N ILE A 94 -13.02 -13.03 -4.56
CA ILE A 94 -13.77 -13.83 -3.59
C ILE A 94 -15.27 -13.61 -3.84
N HIS A 95 -16.01 -14.69 -4.10
CA HIS A 95 -17.46 -14.67 -4.34
C HIS A 95 -18.30 -14.40 -3.06
N SER A 96 -17.75 -13.61 -2.15
CA SER A 96 -18.41 -13.22 -0.89
C SER A 96 -18.46 -11.71 -0.79
N GLY A 97 -19.57 -11.17 -0.34
CA GLY A 97 -19.64 -9.79 0.10
C GLY A 97 -18.77 -9.62 1.34
N ILE A 98 -17.98 -8.56 1.39
CA ILE A 98 -17.11 -8.20 2.51
C ILE A 98 -17.45 -6.78 2.96
N VAL A 99 -17.71 -6.64 4.25
CA VAL A 99 -17.97 -5.37 4.94
C VAL A 99 -17.02 -5.28 6.12
N LEU A 100 -16.26 -4.21 6.21
CA LEU A 100 -15.42 -3.90 7.37
C LEU A 100 -16.08 -2.76 8.15
N LEU A 101 -16.18 -2.95 9.46
CA LEU A 101 -16.71 -1.94 10.36
C LEU A 101 -15.56 -1.35 11.20
N ASP A 102 -15.71 -0.09 11.53
CA ASP A 102 -14.87 0.56 12.53
C ASP A 102 -15.33 0.22 13.96
N ALA A 103 -14.66 0.77 14.96
CA ALA A 103 -14.98 0.53 16.37
C ALA A 103 -16.30 1.15 16.84
N ASP A 104 -16.85 2.07 16.06
CA ASP A 104 -18.14 2.71 16.34
C ASP A 104 -19.27 2.01 15.55
N TYR A 105 -18.97 0.81 14.99
CA TYR A 105 -19.86 -0.02 14.17
C TYR A 105 -20.36 0.62 12.89
N ASN A 106 -19.64 1.60 12.35
CA ASN A 106 -19.92 2.17 11.04
C ASN A 106 -19.13 1.43 9.96
N ILE A 107 -19.68 1.41 8.77
CA ILE A 107 -19.07 0.75 7.60
C ILE A 107 -17.88 1.59 7.13
N SER A 108 -16.68 1.04 7.27
CA SER A 108 -15.42 1.67 6.85
C SER A 108 -14.93 1.19 5.48
N TYR A 109 -15.32 -0.03 5.08
CA TYR A 109 -14.96 -0.59 3.78
C TYR A 109 -15.98 -1.62 3.31
N VAL A 110 -16.20 -1.66 1.99
CA VAL A 110 -16.98 -2.69 1.29
C VAL A 110 -16.28 -3.10 0.00
N ASN A 111 -16.35 -4.39 -0.35
CA ASN A 111 -15.83 -4.86 -1.62
C ASN A 111 -16.85 -4.71 -2.76
N ALA A 112 -16.40 -4.87 -4.01
CA ALA A 112 -17.24 -4.73 -5.19
C ALA A 112 -18.43 -5.72 -5.21
N ILE A 113 -18.25 -6.92 -4.66
CA ILE A 113 -19.32 -7.95 -4.57
C ILE A 113 -20.44 -7.48 -3.63
N THR A 114 -20.08 -6.86 -2.49
CA THR A 114 -21.08 -6.27 -1.58
C THR A 114 -21.95 -5.24 -2.30
N LEU A 115 -21.33 -4.30 -3.00
CA LEU A 115 -22.06 -3.24 -3.72
C LEU A 115 -23.03 -3.81 -4.77
N ARG A 116 -22.55 -4.79 -5.56
CA ARG A 116 -23.37 -5.46 -6.58
C ARG A 116 -24.52 -6.27 -5.96
N THR A 117 -24.22 -7.03 -4.90
CA THR A 117 -25.19 -7.93 -4.27
C THR A 117 -26.29 -7.16 -3.54
N LEU A 118 -25.96 -6.05 -2.91
CA LEU A 118 -26.90 -5.21 -2.17
C LEU A 118 -27.51 -4.10 -3.01
N ASN A 119 -26.99 -3.87 -4.22
CA ASN A 119 -27.39 -2.81 -5.14
C ASN A 119 -27.30 -1.40 -4.55
N PHE A 120 -26.23 -1.11 -3.81
CA PHE A 120 -25.90 0.20 -3.27
C PHE A 120 -24.74 0.85 -4.01
N ALA A 121 -24.71 2.18 -4.05
CA ALA A 121 -23.50 2.92 -4.38
C ALA A 121 -22.56 2.93 -3.15
N LYS A 122 -21.25 3.07 -3.40
CA LYS A 122 -20.25 3.01 -2.34
C LYS A 122 -20.43 4.16 -1.33
N GLU A 123 -20.80 5.33 -1.84
CA GLU A 123 -21.03 6.55 -1.07
C GLU A 123 -22.24 6.41 -0.12
N ASP A 124 -23.25 5.64 -0.54
CA ASP A 124 -24.46 5.38 0.26
C ASP A 124 -24.22 4.41 1.43
N MET A 125 -23.10 3.69 1.41
CA MET A 125 -22.79 2.68 2.43
C MET A 125 -21.74 3.14 3.43
N LEU A 126 -20.72 3.88 2.98
CA LEU A 126 -19.61 4.28 3.84
C LEU A 126 -20.07 5.25 4.94
N ASN A 127 -19.55 5.06 6.14
CA ASN A 127 -19.87 5.82 7.35
C ASN A 127 -21.32 5.68 7.85
N HIS A 128 -22.11 4.75 7.28
CA HIS A 128 -23.43 4.38 7.77
C HIS A 128 -23.35 3.21 8.76
N SER A 129 -24.38 3.09 9.59
CA SER A 129 -24.44 1.99 10.57
C SER A 129 -24.66 0.65 9.87
N TYR A 130 -23.94 -0.39 10.33
CA TYR A 130 -24.13 -1.75 9.83
C TYR A 130 -25.57 -2.27 9.96
N ARG A 131 -26.36 -1.74 10.90
CA ARG A 131 -27.75 -2.16 11.18
C ARG A 131 -28.70 -1.91 10.03
N GLU A 132 -28.39 -0.96 9.15
CA GLU A 132 -29.19 -0.71 7.95
C GLU A 132 -29.16 -1.90 6.99
N ILE A 133 -28.05 -2.63 6.98
CA ILE A 133 -27.82 -3.78 6.11
C ILE A 133 -28.10 -5.10 6.85
N PHE A 134 -27.72 -5.18 8.11
CA PHE A 134 -27.83 -6.36 8.96
C PHE A 134 -28.70 -6.10 10.20
N PRO A 135 -30.03 -5.88 10.02
CA PRO A 135 -30.91 -5.42 11.12
C PRO A 135 -31.03 -6.45 12.26
N ASN A 136 -30.85 -7.72 11.95
CA ASN A 136 -30.98 -8.81 12.92
C ASN A 136 -29.64 -9.22 13.57
N LEU A 137 -28.58 -8.46 13.31
CA LEU A 137 -27.24 -8.76 13.81
C LEU A 137 -26.94 -7.89 15.05
N GLU A 138 -26.65 -8.55 16.16
CA GLU A 138 -26.28 -7.89 17.44
C GLU A 138 -24.79 -8.11 17.71
N LEU A 139 -23.92 -7.30 17.07
CA LEU A 139 -22.46 -7.42 17.19
C LEU A 139 -21.97 -7.21 18.63
N GLU A 140 -22.66 -6.36 19.39
CA GLU A 140 -22.33 -6.03 20.79
C GLU A 140 -22.41 -7.24 21.71
N LYS A 141 -23.18 -8.25 21.34
CA LYS A 141 -23.33 -9.51 22.12
C LYS A 141 -22.32 -10.58 21.72
N LEU A 142 -21.62 -10.42 20.60
CA LEU A 142 -20.65 -11.38 20.12
C LEU A 142 -19.32 -11.17 20.85
N LYS A 143 -18.86 -12.20 21.58
CA LYS A 143 -17.57 -12.20 22.31
C LYS A 143 -16.46 -12.90 21.56
N GLU A 144 -16.79 -13.67 20.53
CA GLU A 144 -15.86 -14.51 19.77
C GLU A 144 -16.19 -14.45 18.27
N ASN A 145 -15.24 -14.88 17.44
CA ASN A 145 -15.49 -15.04 16.02
C ASN A 145 -16.65 -16.01 15.79
N THR A 146 -17.57 -15.61 14.94
CA THR A 146 -18.77 -16.41 14.63
C THR A 146 -18.75 -16.77 13.14
N TYR A 147 -18.96 -18.03 12.84
CA TYR A 147 -18.86 -18.56 11.47
C TYR A 147 -20.18 -19.19 11.01
N ASP A 148 -20.50 -18.94 9.73
CA ASP A 148 -21.52 -19.64 8.93
C ASP A 148 -22.89 -19.81 9.59
N PHE A 149 -23.48 -18.72 10.04
CA PHE A 149 -24.88 -18.71 10.45
C PHE A 149 -25.76 -17.98 9.42
N GLU A 150 -27.00 -18.44 9.32
CA GLU A 150 -27.96 -17.85 8.39
C GLU A 150 -28.64 -16.62 9.00
N THR A 151 -28.69 -15.52 8.27
CA THR A 151 -29.44 -14.32 8.65
C THR A 151 -30.01 -13.61 7.43
N THR A 152 -30.89 -12.64 7.68
CA THR A 152 -31.45 -11.78 6.64
C THR A 152 -30.59 -10.54 6.45
N VAL A 153 -30.26 -10.23 5.22
CA VAL A 153 -29.50 -9.06 4.80
C VAL A 153 -30.39 -8.17 3.96
N CYS A 154 -30.42 -6.88 4.26
CA CYS A 154 -31.22 -5.90 3.56
C CYS A 154 -30.41 -5.24 2.44
N GLY A 155 -30.80 -5.48 1.19
CA GLY A 155 -30.36 -4.73 0.03
C GLY A 155 -31.28 -3.53 -0.24
N LYS A 156 -30.92 -2.67 -1.19
CA LYS A 156 -31.70 -1.46 -1.56
C LYS A 156 -33.10 -1.79 -2.09
N GLN A 157 -33.29 -2.92 -2.72
CA GLN A 157 -34.56 -3.31 -3.35
C GLN A 157 -35.26 -4.46 -2.64
N GLU A 158 -34.49 -5.40 -2.09
CA GLU A 158 -35.03 -6.62 -1.47
C GLU A 158 -34.15 -7.09 -0.31
N ALA A 159 -34.77 -7.81 0.63
CA ALA A 159 -34.09 -8.53 1.68
C ALA A 159 -33.95 -10.01 1.27
N PHE A 160 -32.79 -10.61 1.55
CA PHE A 160 -32.53 -12.00 1.20
C PHE A 160 -31.72 -12.71 2.28
N LYS A 161 -31.78 -14.04 2.27
CA LYS A 161 -31.04 -14.86 3.22
C LYS A 161 -29.61 -15.06 2.79
N CYS A 162 -28.70 -14.89 3.76
CA CYS A 162 -27.27 -15.08 3.59
C CYS A 162 -26.69 -15.91 4.73
N TYR A 163 -25.63 -16.64 4.41
CA TYR A 163 -24.67 -17.14 5.41
C TYR A 163 -23.66 -16.04 5.70
N ILE A 164 -23.46 -15.77 6.98
CA ILE A 164 -22.57 -14.72 7.47
C ILE A 164 -21.48 -15.34 8.33
N SER A 165 -20.27 -14.85 8.16
CA SER A 165 -19.15 -15.07 9.10
C SER A 165 -18.63 -13.72 9.59
N ILE A 166 -18.39 -13.62 10.89
CA ILE A 166 -17.91 -12.43 11.56
C ILE A 166 -16.57 -12.73 12.19
N LYS A 167 -15.58 -11.88 11.94
CA LYS A 167 -14.25 -11.95 12.56
C LYS A 167 -13.91 -10.63 13.24
N PHE A 168 -13.36 -10.72 14.43
CA PHE A 168 -12.74 -9.59 15.10
C PHE A 168 -11.37 -9.32 14.47
N VAL A 169 -11.12 -8.07 14.11
CA VAL A 169 -9.85 -7.62 13.61
C VAL A 169 -9.15 -6.88 14.74
N ALA A 170 -8.02 -7.42 15.17
CA ALA A 170 -7.23 -6.83 16.26
C ALA A 170 -6.79 -5.40 15.93
N PRO A 171 -6.71 -4.52 16.93
CA PRO A 171 -6.21 -3.16 16.73
C PRO A 171 -4.78 -3.20 16.18
N THR A 172 -4.48 -2.29 15.27
CA THR A 172 -3.14 -2.11 14.69
C THR A 172 -2.43 -0.97 15.40
N ASN A 173 -1.10 -0.84 15.19
CA ASN A 173 -0.31 0.29 15.71
C ASN A 173 -0.82 1.67 15.26
N TYR A 174 -1.68 1.73 14.25
CA TYR A 174 -2.29 2.96 13.71
C TYR A 174 -3.75 3.16 14.15
N SER A 175 -4.39 2.11 14.69
CA SER A 175 -5.76 2.19 15.21
C SER A 175 -5.83 1.39 16.50
N ASN A 176 -5.95 2.09 17.62
CA ASN A 176 -6.10 1.49 18.97
C ASN A 176 -7.50 0.90 19.20
N LYS A 177 -8.35 0.84 18.19
CA LYS A 177 -9.73 0.39 18.29
C LYS A 177 -9.90 -0.94 17.56
N GLU A 178 -10.71 -1.82 18.13
CA GLU A 178 -11.16 -3.06 17.50
C GLU A 178 -11.99 -2.74 16.25
N SER A 179 -11.98 -3.62 15.27
CA SER A 179 -12.81 -3.55 14.08
C SER A 179 -13.40 -4.91 13.77
N PHE A 180 -14.42 -4.95 12.90
CA PHE A 180 -15.16 -6.17 12.61
C PHE A 180 -15.18 -6.41 11.11
N LEU A 181 -14.85 -7.63 10.72
CA LEU A 181 -14.98 -8.10 9.34
C LEU A 181 -16.22 -8.98 9.24
N ILE A 182 -17.17 -8.56 8.44
CA ILE A 182 -18.36 -9.33 8.10
C ILE A 182 -18.18 -9.85 6.66
N SER A 183 -18.22 -11.15 6.48
CA SER A 183 -18.31 -11.76 5.15
C SER A 183 -19.66 -12.45 4.99
N PHE A 184 -20.31 -12.32 3.83
CA PHE A 184 -21.60 -12.93 3.57
C PHE A 184 -21.72 -13.52 2.16
N ARG A 185 -22.56 -14.56 2.02
CA ARG A 185 -22.89 -15.20 0.75
C ARG A 185 -24.38 -15.48 0.68
N LYS A 186 -25.00 -15.23 -0.48
CA LYS A 186 -26.40 -15.61 -0.70
C LYS A 186 -26.58 -17.12 -0.56
N THR A 187 -27.63 -17.54 0.16
CA THR A 187 -27.96 -18.98 0.35
C THR A 187 -28.19 -19.70 -0.97
N GLU A 188 -28.86 -19.04 -1.94
CA GLU A 188 -29.09 -19.59 -3.29
C GLU A 188 -27.79 -19.96 -4.01
N TYR A 189 -26.75 -19.16 -3.88
CA TYR A 189 -25.46 -19.43 -4.52
C TYR A 189 -24.78 -20.67 -3.93
N ILE A 190 -24.88 -20.88 -2.63
CA ILE A 190 -24.32 -22.08 -1.95
C ILE A 190 -25.08 -23.32 -2.38
N GLN A 191 -26.41 -23.25 -2.49
CA GLN A 191 -27.23 -24.35 -2.98
C GLN A 191 -26.92 -24.72 -4.43
N GLN A 192 -26.72 -23.73 -5.32
CA GLN A 192 -26.30 -23.95 -6.69
C GLN A 192 -24.93 -24.65 -6.78
N LEU A 193 -23.96 -24.24 -5.95
CA LEU A 193 -22.66 -24.90 -5.89
C LEU A 193 -22.76 -26.33 -5.37
N ALA A 194 -23.54 -26.57 -4.32
CA ALA A 194 -23.75 -27.92 -3.77
C ALA A 194 -24.40 -28.85 -4.83
N ASN A 195 -25.42 -28.39 -5.53
CA ASN A 195 -26.07 -29.15 -6.60
C ASN A 195 -25.14 -29.44 -7.78
N LYS A 196 -24.23 -28.53 -8.11
CA LYS A 196 -23.25 -28.69 -9.17
C LYS A 196 -22.16 -29.73 -8.83
N VAL A 197 -21.81 -29.83 -7.56
CA VAL A 197 -20.80 -30.79 -7.05
C VAL A 197 -21.41 -32.18 -6.84
N MET A 198 -22.69 -32.26 -6.42
CA MET A 198 -23.36 -33.52 -6.14
C MET A 198 -24.08 -34.12 -7.38
N GLY A 199 -24.20 -33.33 -8.45
CA GLY A 199 -24.87 -33.78 -9.73
C GLY A 199 -23.90 -34.22 -10.84
N SER A 200 -22.59 -34.38 -10.50
CA SER A 200 -21.56 -34.88 -11.44
C SER A 200 -21.13 -36.29 -11.11
#